data_6253fddd6c99dfc8c85ac92b090fa0ab
#
_entry.id   6253fddd6c99dfc8c85ac92b090fa0ab
#
_cell.length_a   1.000
_cell.length_b   1.000
_cell.length_c   1.000
_cell.angle_alpha   90.00
_cell.angle_beta   90.00
_cell.angle_gamma   90.00
#
_symmetry.space_group_name_H-M   'P 1'
#
loop_
_entity.id
_entity.type
_entity.pdbx_description
1 polymer ?
#
loop_
_entity_poly.entity_id
_entity_poly.type
_entity_poly.pdbx_seq_one_letter_code
_entity_poly.pdbx_strand_id
1 'polypeptide(L)'
;MNIARLTRTLIAGLGFALLAQPTAALAEVKIGVSDWPGWVAWYVAEQKGFFKKHGADVKLVWFANYTDSISALSAGQVDGNSQTWSDTMAPLAKGIALKTILVNDNSAGNDALMVGPKIKSFKDLKGKKIALEEFSVSHFILTMALARNGMTLKDVNVVNLSAGDAAAAFMAGRVDAAVVWNPWINTIQTSGKGTPLFTSKDLPGMVPDLLVVQEKSLKAKRKDFVGMVRAWYDVEAFLRSNPDEAAKIMAKVVGMDAKDYQVFLPGTKFFDQKANLKAFGPATDPTSLLGAAPTISKFLLDNKLMEGKVDFAKGIDASLVKEVAGVK
;
A
#
# COMPACT_ATOMS: atom_id res chain seq x y z
N MET A 1 84.56 38.92 -31.07
CA MET A 1 83.46 39.40 -30.29
C MET A 1 82.33 38.42 -30.52
N ASN A 2 82.18 37.43 -29.60
CA ASN A 2 81.23 36.31 -29.73
C ASN A 2 80.04 36.57 -28.85
N ILE A 3 78.80 36.56 -29.46
CA ILE A 3 77.58 36.61 -28.75
C ILE A 3 77.02 35.21 -28.67
N ALA A 4 76.97 34.64 -27.45
CA ALA A 4 76.39 33.34 -27.16
C ALA A 4 74.87 33.48 -27.07
N ARG A 5 74.13 32.69 -27.85
CA ARG A 5 72.66 32.54 -27.73
C ARG A 5 72.31 31.44 -26.74
N LEU A 6 71.67 31.80 -25.63
CA LEU A 6 71.02 30.86 -24.74
C LEU A 6 69.63 30.52 -25.28
N THR A 7 69.46 29.24 -25.61
CA THR A 7 68.15 28.66 -25.91
C THR A 7 67.50 28.15 -24.62
N ARG A 8 66.38 28.74 -24.15
CA ARG A 8 65.56 28.25 -23.06
C ARG A 8 64.47 27.29 -23.61
N THR A 9 64.58 26.04 -23.26
CA THR A 9 63.58 25.02 -23.53
C THR A 9 62.46 25.12 -22.47
N LEU A 10 61.26 25.52 -22.85
CA LEU A 10 60.05 25.44 -22.00
C LEU A 10 59.49 24.03 -22.11
N ILE A 11 59.55 23.28 -21.00
CA ILE A 11 58.80 22.06 -20.83
C ILE A 11 57.38 22.43 -20.35
N ALA A 12 56.39 22.32 -21.23
CA ALA A 12 55.00 22.46 -20.86
C ALA A 12 54.50 21.12 -20.25
N GLY A 13 54.35 21.12 -18.92
CA GLY A 13 53.70 20.02 -18.22
C GLY A 13 52.21 20.09 -18.43
N LEU A 14 51.64 19.17 -19.24
CA LEU A 14 50.19 18.94 -19.30
C LEU A 14 49.75 18.22 -18.01
N GLY A 15 49.23 18.98 -17.05
CA GLY A 15 48.50 18.44 -15.91
C GLY A 15 47.15 17.92 -16.37
N PHE A 16 46.97 16.59 -16.43
CA PHE A 16 45.68 15.96 -16.58
C PHE A 16 44.89 16.17 -15.29
N ALA A 17 44.03 17.22 -15.24
CA ALA A 17 43.04 17.36 -14.20
C ALA A 17 41.95 16.31 -14.46
N LEU A 18 41.94 15.20 -13.70
CA LEU A 18 40.80 14.32 -13.61
C LEU A 18 39.65 15.13 -13.01
N LEU A 19 38.73 15.61 -13.88
CA LEU A 19 37.43 16.12 -13.48
C LEU A 19 36.66 14.91 -12.93
N ALA A 20 36.64 14.76 -11.61
CA ALA A 20 35.68 13.89 -10.94
C ALA A 20 34.26 14.42 -11.29
N GLN A 21 33.60 13.77 -12.22
CA GLN A 21 32.19 14.07 -12.49
C GLN A 21 31.42 13.79 -11.20
N PRO A 22 30.62 14.74 -10.67
CA PRO A 22 29.77 14.46 -9.56
C PRO A 22 28.80 13.36 -10.04
N THR A 23 28.90 12.18 -9.46
CA THR A 23 27.86 11.15 -9.58
C THR A 23 26.60 11.81 -9.04
N ALA A 24 25.66 12.16 -9.94
CA ALA A 24 24.35 12.64 -9.51
C ALA A 24 23.80 11.58 -8.56
N ALA A 25 23.72 11.93 -7.27
CA ALA A 25 23.02 11.10 -6.31
C ALA A 25 21.62 10.90 -6.86
N LEU A 26 21.22 9.65 -7.11
CA LEU A 26 19.85 9.34 -7.51
C LEU A 26 18.95 9.93 -6.42
N ALA A 27 17.97 10.75 -6.82
CA ALA A 27 17.04 11.34 -5.86
C ALA A 27 16.34 10.22 -5.07
N GLU A 28 16.12 10.47 -3.77
CA GLU A 28 15.42 9.53 -2.86
C GLU A 28 14.15 8.94 -3.49
N VAL A 29 13.81 7.70 -3.12
CA VAL A 29 12.56 7.05 -3.54
C VAL A 29 11.42 7.56 -2.66
N LYS A 30 10.41 8.16 -3.27
CA LYS A 30 9.21 8.64 -2.56
C LYS A 30 8.12 7.60 -2.57
N ILE A 31 7.69 7.17 -1.38
CA ILE A 31 6.65 6.14 -1.20
C ILE A 31 5.45 6.74 -0.47
N GLY A 32 4.29 6.71 -1.12
CA GLY A 32 3.02 7.09 -0.51
C GLY A 32 2.57 6.06 0.53
N VAL A 33 2.15 6.55 1.68
CA VAL A 33 1.65 5.76 2.82
C VAL A 33 0.44 6.46 3.42
N SER A 34 -0.58 5.71 3.82
CA SER A 34 -1.71 6.16 4.62
C SER A 34 -1.87 5.29 5.88
N ASP A 35 -2.96 5.44 6.61
CA ASP A 35 -3.13 4.94 7.98
C ASP A 35 -3.42 3.42 8.11
N TRP A 36 -3.38 2.65 7.02
CA TRP A 36 -3.53 1.20 7.09
C TRP A 36 -2.40 0.55 7.91
N PRO A 37 -2.71 -0.34 8.87
CA PRO A 37 -1.69 -0.94 9.74
C PRO A 37 -0.52 -1.60 9.01
N GLY A 38 -0.78 -2.29 7.92
CA GLY A 38 0.25 -2.94 7.12
C GLY A 38 1.20 -1.95 6.43
N TRP A 39 0.70 -0.78 6.04
CA TRP A 39 1.52 0.26 5.39
C TRP A 39 2.26 1.13 6.40
N VAL A 40 1.65 1.41 7.56
CA VAL A 40 2.31 2.10 8.69
C VAL A 40 3.54 1.32 9.18
N ALA A 41 3.61 0.02 8.94
CA ALA A 41 4.79 -0.80 9.23
C ALA A 41 6.06 -0.34 8.51
N TRP A 42 5.99 0.41 7.39
CA TRP A 42 7.16 1.03 6.76
C TRP A 42 7.89 2.01 7.68
N TYR A 43 7.19 2.65 8.62
CA TYR A 43 7.83 3.52 9.62
C TYR A 43 8.69 2.74 10.61
N VAL A 44 8.46 1.44 10.76
CA VAL A 44 9.40 0.56 11.50
C VAL A 44 10.71 0.46 10.71
N ALA A 45 10.66 0.28 9.38
CA ALA A 45 11.87 0.26 8.55
C ALA A 45 12.65 1.57 8.63
N GLU A 46 11.95 2.70 8.62
CA GLU A 46 12.57 4.03 8.76
C GLU A 46 13.23 4.19 10.13
N GLN A 47 12.50 3.99 11.24
CA GLN A 47 12.97 4.23 12.59
C GLN A 47 14.05 3.24 13.04
N LYS A 48 14.00 1.98 12.57
CA LYS A 48 15.01 0.95 12.86
C LYS A 48 16.19 1.00 11.89
N GLY A 49 16.17 1.89 10.89
CA GLY A 49 17.23 2.06 9.93
C GLY A 49 17.37 0.92 8.92
N PHE A 50 16.28 0.13 8.69
CA PHE A 50 16.34 -1.02 7.78
C PHE A 50 16.51 -0.60 6.32
N PHE A 51 15.96 0.55 5.90
CA PHE A 51 16.23 1.10 4.58
C PHE A 51 17.73 1.34 4.39
N LYS A 52 18.37 2.06 5.33
CA LYS A 52 19.80 2.35 5.28
C LYS A 52 20.65 1.07 5.34
N LYS A 53 20.26 0.09 6.18
CA LYS A 53 20.93 -1.22 6.28
C LYS A 53 21.04 -1.91 4.93
N HIS A 54 20.00 -1.77 4.08
CA HIS A 54 19.93 -2.39 2.76
C HIS A 54 20.28 -1.43 1.62
N GLY A 55 20.83 -0.25 1.93
CA GLY A 55 21.31 0.73 0.95
C GLY A 55 20.21 1.34 0.11
N ALA A 56 18.98 1.44 0.63
CA ALA A 56 17.86 2.13 0.02
C ALA A 56 17.72 3.53 0.59
N ASP A 57 17.59 4.53 -0.29
CA ASP A 57 17.30 5.91 0.07
C ASP A 57 15.81 6.19 -0.14
N VAL A 58 15.04 6.20 0.94
CA VAL A 58 13.57 6.19 0.92
C VAL A 58 13.01 7.31 1.77
N LYS A 59 12.03 8.02 1.21
CA LYS A 59 11.19 8.98 1.92
C LYS A 59 9.74 8.51 1.92
N LEU A 60 9.18 8.31 3.10
CA LEU A 60 7.77 8.05 3.26
C LEU A 60 6.99 9.37 3.15
N VAL A 61 5.95 9.39 2.32
CA VAL A 61 5.08 10.53 2.09
C VAL A 61 3.69 10.17 2.62
N TRP A 62 3.28 10.85 3.69
CA TRP A 62 2.00 10.60 4.33
C TRP A 62 0.85 11.21 3.53
N PHE A 63 -0.23 10.44 3.36
CA PHE A 63 -1.49 10.89 2.80
C PHE A 63 -2.61 10.62 3.81
N ALA A 64 -3.31 11.68 4.20
CA ALA A 64 -4.45 11.57 5.12
C ALA A 64 -5.65 10.88 4.45
N ASN A 65 -5.84 11.09 3.13
CA ASN A 65 -6.81 10.39 2.31
C ASN A 65 -6.08 9.35 1.46
N TYR A 66 -6.52 8.12 1.54
CA TYR A 66 -5.89 7.02 0.82
C TYR A 66 -5.99 7.16 -0.70
N THR A 67 -7.14 7.55 -1.24
CA THR A 67 -7.33 7.74 -2.69
C THR A 67 -6.47 8.84 -3.27
N ASP A 68 -6.06 9.84 -2.48
CA ASP A 68 -5.10 10.87 -2.91
C ASP A 68 -3.72 10.26 -3.17
N SER A 69 -3.30 9.24 -2.39
CA SER A 69 -2.03 8.54 -2.61
C SER A 69 -2.03 7.74 -3.93
N ILE A 70 -3.15 7.10 -4.28
CA ILE A 70 -3.33 6.38 -5.56
C ILE A 70 -3.25 7.36 -6.73
N SER A 71 -3.87 8.53 -6.57
CA SER A 71 -3.84 9.61 -7.56
C SER A 71 -2.42 10.16 -7.73
N ALA A 72 -1.69 10.38 -6.62
CA ALA A 72 -0.31 10.85 -6.63
C ALA A 72 0.63 9.84 -7.32
N LEU A 73 0.47 8.52 -7.07
CA LEU A 73 1.21 7.49 -7.80
C LEU A 73 0.88 7.53 -9.28
N SER A 74 -0.41 7.58 -9.64
CA SER A 74 -0.87 7.61 -11.03
C SER A 74 -0.32 8.82 -11.80
N ALA A 75 -0.23 9.96 -11.15
CA ALA A 75 0.34 11.20 -11.70
C ALA A 75 1.89 11.25 -11.68
N GLY A 76 2.54 10.27 -11.04
CA GLY A 76 4.01 10.21 -10.93
C GLY A 76 4.61 11.25 -9.96
N GLN A 77 3.83 11.68 -8.97
CA GLN A 77 4.29 12.58 -7.90
C GLN A 77 5.05 11.82 -6.80
N VAL A 78 4.78 10.51 -6.67
CA VAL A 78 5.54 9.56 -5.87
C VAL A 78 6.06 8.43 -6.76
N ASP A 79 7.15 7.78 -6.36
CA ASP A 79 7.78 6.68 -7.10
C ASP A 79 7.05 5.35 -6.88
N GLY A 80 6.47 5.19 -5.70
CA GLY A 80 5.66 4.04 -5.30
C GLY A 80 4.59 4.45 -4.30
N ASN A 81 3.66 3.54 -4.06
CA ASN A 81 2.57 3.71 -3.10
C ASN A 81 2.21 2.37 -2.46
N SER A 82 1.83 2.40 -1.20
CA SER A 82 1.17 1.28 -0.55
C SER A 82 -0.32 1.34 -0.87
N GLN A 83 -0.85 0.29 -1.51
CA GLN A 83 -2.26 0.24 -1.92
C GLN A 83 -2.74 -1.20 -2.14
N THR A 84 -4.05 -1.41 -2.19
CA THR A 84 -4.63 -2.74 -2.40
C THR A 84 -4.53 -3.20 -3.86
N TRP A 85 -4.68 -4.52 -4.07
CA TRP A 85 -4.73 -5.06 -5.44
C TRP A 85 -5.97 -4.59 -6.21
N SER A 86 -7.13 -4.52 -5.56
CA SER A 86 -8.36 -4.00 -6.18
C SER A 86 -8.16 -2.58 -6.71
N ASP A 87 -7.51 -1.73 -5.93
CA ASP A 87 -7.33 -0.31 -6.26
C ASP A 87 -6.19 -0.06 -7.24
N THR A 88 -5.33 -1.07 -7.44
CA THR A 88 -4.29 -1.06 -8.47
C THR A 88 -4.86 -1.36 -9.87
N MET A 89 -5.97 -2.09 -9.95
CA MET A 89 -6.53 -2.56 -11.23
C MET A 89 -7.08 -1.43 -12.11
N ALA A 90 -7.77 -0.45 -11.52
CA ALA A 90 -8.35 0.65 -12.29
C ALA A 90 -7.28 1.56 -12.95
N PRO A 91 -6.19 1.98 -12.27
CA PRO A 91 -5.06 2.64 -12.92
C PRO A 91 -4.41 1.80 -14.02
N LEU A 92 -4.21 0.49 -13.82
CA LEU A 92 -3.66 -0.41 -14.84
C LEU A 92 -4.59 -0.50 -16.08
N ALA A 93 -5.91 -0.57 -15.87
CA ALA A 93 -6.89 -0.58 -16.95
C ALA A 93 -6.87 0.71 -17.78
N LYS A 94 -6.54 1.85 -17.15
CA LYS A 94 -6.31 3.14 -17.82
C LYS A 94 -4.95 3.24 -18.51
N GLY A 95 -4.14 2.17 -18.50
CA GLY A 95 -2.84 2.13 -19.17
C GLY A 95 -1.70 2.79 -18.40
N ILE A 96 -1.88 3.08 -17.11
CA ILE A 96 -0.80 3.63 -16.28
C ILE A 96 0.23 2.54 -16.03
N ALA A 97 1.51 2.83 -16.36
CA ALA A 97 2.60 1.87 -16.29
C ALA A 97 3.06 1.66 -14.83
N LEU A 98 2.37 0.79 -14.12
CA LEU A 98 2.63 0.42 -12.74
C LEU A 98 3.13 -1.03 -12.64
N LYS A 99 3.90 -1.31 -11.58
CA LYS A 99 4.36 -2.65 -11.21
C LYS A 99 4.11 -2.90 -9.73
N THR A 100 3.44 -4.00 -9.42
CA THR A 100 3.41 -4.58 -8.08
C THR A 100 4.70 -5.34 -7.85
N ILE A 101 5.46 -4.99 -6.82
CA ILE A 101 6.79 -5.57 -6.55
C ILE A 101 6.89 -6.28 -5.19
N LEU A 102 5.89 -6.12 -4.31
CA LEU A 102 5.83 -6.74 -2.99
C LEU A 102 4.38 -6.83 -2.54
N VAL A 103 4.04 -7.89 -1.80
CA VAL A 103 2.84 -7.95 -0.96
C VAL A 103 3.26 -7.67 0.48
N ASN A 104 2.73 -6.60 1.05
CA ASN A 104 2.97 -6.25 2.44
C ASN A 104 2.21 -7.18 3.38
N ASP A 105 0.93 -7.31 3.15
CA ASP A 105 0.03 -8.09 4.00
C ASP A 105 -1.28 -8.43 3.27
N ASN A 106 -2.20 -9.04 4.01
CA ASN A 106 -3.58 -9.22 3.59
C ASN A 106 -4.50 -8.93 4.77
N SER A 107 -5.53 -8.12 4.53
CA SER A 107 -6.54 -7.84 5.52
C SER A 107 -7.32 -9.11 5.91
N ALA A 108 -7.44 -9.34 7.20
CA ALA A 108 -8.13 -10.49 7.80
C ALA A 108 -8.98 -10.08 9.02
N GLY A 109 -9.81 -9.06 8.83
CA GLY A 109 -10.71 -8.51 9.83
C GLY A 109 -10.50 -7.02 10.11
N ASN A 110 -9.51 -6.40 9.49
CA ASN A 110 -9.18 -5.00 9.68
C ASN A 110 -9.85 -4.04 8.69
N ASP A 111 -10.75 -4.55 7.85
CA ASP A 111 -11.74 -3.77 7.09
C ASP A 111 -13.14 -4.22 7.47
N ALA A 112 -14.06 -3.31 7.66
CA ALA A 112 -15.40 -3.66 8.11
C ALA A 112 -16.50 -2.69 7.65
N LEU A 113 -17.68 -3.25 7.41
CA LEU A 113 -18.95 -2.52 7.42
C LEU A 113 -19.42 -2.40 8.86
N MET A 114 -19.27 -1.21 9.43
CA MET A 114 -19.68 -0.87 10.79
C MET A 114 -21.11 -0.38 10.81
N VAL A 115 -21.92 -0.88 11.75
CA VAL A 115 -23.34 -0.53 11.87
C VAL A 115 -23.70 -0.17 13.32
N GLY A 116 -24.70 0.71 13.45
CA GLY A 116 -25.25 1.07 14.75
C GLY A 116 -26.23 0.01 15.29
N PRO A 117 -26.69 0.16 16.55
CA PRO A 117 -27.47 -0.87 17.24
C PRO A 117 -28.84 -1.15 16.61
N LYS A 118 -29.35 -0.29 15.74
CA LYS A 118 -30.64 -0.46 15.04
C LYS A 118 -30.55 -1.37 13.81
N ILE A 119 -29.35 -1.59 13.27
CA ILE A 119 -29.12 -2.45 12.09
C ILE A 119 -28.61 -3.80 12.60
N LYS A 120 -29.38 -4.86 12.31
CA LYS A 120 -29.09 -6.23 12.77
C LYS A 120 -28.78 -7.18 11.61
N SER A 121 -29.17 -6.78 10.39
CA SER A 121 -29.03 -7.60 9.19
C SER A 121 -28.79 -6.72 7.97
N PHE A 122 -28.38 -7.32 6.86
CA PHE A 122 -28.24 -6.61 5.58
C PHE A 122 -29.56 -6.01 5.09
N LYS A 123 -30.70 -6.63 5.38
CA LYS A 123 -32.02 -6.10 5.00
C LYS A 123 -32.30 -4.72 5.60
N ASP A 124 -31.76 -4.47 6.80
CA ASP A 124 -31.93 -3.19 7.50
C ASP A 124 -31.12 -2.06 6.86
N LEU A 125 -30.17 -2.37 5.95
CA LEU A 125 -29.38 -1.39 5.22
C LEU A 125 -30.14 -0.73 4.07
N LYS A 126 -31.30 -1.27 3.66
CA LYS A 126 -32.06 -0.74 2.53
C LYS A 126 -32.44 0.73 2.76
N GLY A 127 -32.04 1.61 1.80
CA GLY A 127 -32.26 3.05 1.87
C GLY A 127 -31.37 3.79 2.89
N LYS A 128 -30.46 3.11 3.58
CA LYS A 128 -29.57 3.71 4.59
C LYS A 128 -28.43 4.48 3.97
N LYS A 129 -27.94 5.50 4.69
CA LYS A 129 -26.74 6.26 4.35
C LYS A 129 -25.52 5.51 4.85
N ILE A 130 -24.61 5.12 3.96
CA ILE A 130 -23.37 4.41 4.26
C ILE A 130 -22.19 5.28 3.83
N ALA A 131 -21.39 5.75 4.79
CA ALA A 131 -20.20 6.51 4.50
C ALA A 131 -19.01 5.57 4.19
N LEU A 132 -18.26 5.93 3.19
CA LEU A 132 -17.03 5.22 2.79
C LEU A 132 -16.19 6.11 1.85
N GLU A 133 -14.94 5.76 1.65
CA GLU A 133 -14.08 6.37 0.63
C GLU A 133 -14.36 5.70 -0.72
N GLU A 134 -15.03 6.42 -1.64
CA GLU A 134 -15.38 5.88 -2.96
C GLU A 134 -14.13 5.57 -3.79
N PHE A 135 -14.23 4.54 -4.63
CA PHE A 135 -13.14 4.03 -5.47
C PHE A 135 -11.93 3.50 -4.70
N SER A 136 -12.11 3.18 -3.41
CA SER A 136 -11.15 2.48 -2.57
C SER A 136 -11.61 1.06 -2.23
N VAL A 137 -10.77 0.34 -1.51
CA VAL A 137 -11.08 -0.98 -0.91
C VAL A 137 -12.38 -0.98 -0.12
N SER A 138 -12.74 0.14 0.56
CA SER A 138 -14.02 0.25 1.28
C SER A 138 -15.22 0.14 0.34
N HIS A 139 -15.13 0.73 -0.85
CA HIS A 139 -16.18 0.60 -1.87
C HIS A 139 -16.28 -0.85 -2.40
N PHE A 140 -15.13 -1.49 -2.64
CA PHE A 140 -15.06 -2.91 -3.00
C PHE A 140 -15.70 -3.80 -1.93
N ILE A 141 -15.36 -3.61 -0.66
CA ILE A 141 -15.88 -4.38 0.48
C ILE A 141 -17.40 -4.22 0.63
N LEU A 142 -17.91 -2.97 0.58
CA LEU A 142 -19.37 -2.75 0.63
C LEU A 142 -20.08 -3.50 -0.49
N THR A 143 -19.56 -3.37 -1.70
CA THR A 143 -20.20 -3.98 -2.89
C THR A 143 -20.20 -5.50 -2.79
N MET A 144 -19.07 -6.11 -2.34
CA MET A 144 -18.99 -7.56 -2.07
C MET A 144 -19.95 -8.02 -0.97
N ALA A 145 -20.02 -7.25 0.12
CA ALA A 145 -20.90 -7.56 1.24
C ALA A 145 -22.38 -7.54 0.83
N LEU A 146 -22.79 -6.52 0.08
CA LEU A 146 -24.13 -6.40 -0.45
C LEU A 146 -24.47 -7.54 -1.42
N ALA A 147 -23.57 -7.82 -2.40
CA ALA A 147 -23.78 -8.86 -3.41
C ALA A 147 -23.96 -10.25 -2.79
N ARG A 148 -23.18 -10.61 -1.76
CA ARG A 148 -23.31 -11.87 -1.02
C ARG A 148 -24.64 -12.01 -0.27
N ASN A 149 -25.32 -10.89 -0.04
CA ASN A 149 -26.61 -10.85 0.65
C ASN A 149 -27.78 -10.49 -0.29
N GLY A 150 -27.60 -10.65 -1.62
CA GLY A 150 -28.64 -10.41 -2.62
C GLY A 150 -29.02 -8.93 -2.79
N MET A 151 -28.14 -8.02 -2.40
CA MET A 151 -28.29 -6.58 -2.51
C MET A 151 -27.26 -5.97 -3.46
N THR A 152 -27.49 -4.74 -3.84
CA THR A 152 -26.60 -3.95 -4.71
C THR A 152 -26.39 -2.54 -4.15
N LEU A 153 -25.46 -1.78 -4.71
CA LEU A 153 -25.27 -0.37 -4.35
C LEU A 153 -26.53 0.50 -4.57
N LYS A 154 -27.47 0.06 -5.43
CA LYS A 154 -28.76 0.76 -5.64
C LYS A 154 -29.71 0.66 -4.45
N ASP A 155 -29.49 -0.30 -3.56
CA ASP A 155 -30.32 -0.50 -2.37
C ASP A 155 -29.92 0.39 -1.20
N VAL A 156 -28.78 1.12 -1.30
CA VAL A 156 -28.21 1.96 -0.25
C VAL A 156 -27.84 3.34 -0.79
N ASN A 157 -27.62 4.31 0.10
CA ASN A 157 -27.15 5.65 -0.26
C ASN A 157 -25.69 5.80 0.17
N VAL A 158 -24.75 5.72 -0.76
CA VAL A 158 -23.33 5.92 -0.49
C VAL A 158 -23.03 7.41 -0.27
N VAL A 159 -22.24 7.70 0.75
CA VAL A 159 -21.74 9.05 1.07
C VAL A 159 -20.21 8.99 1.01
N ASN A 160 -19.62 9.70 0.06
CA ASN A 160 -18.17 9.72 -0.13
C ASN A 160 -17.49 10.57 0.93
N LEU A 161 -16.73 9.92 1.81
CA LEU A 161 -15.93 10.54 2.88
C LEU A 161 -14.63 9.74 3.04
N SER A 162 -13.54 10.40 3.46
CA SER A 162 -12.33 9.68 3.89
C SER A 162 -12.65 8.70 5.02
N ALA A 163 -11.82 7.68 5.24
CA ALA A 163 -12.08 6.68 6.28
C ALA A 163 -12.27 7.30 7.67
N GLY A 164 -11.43 8.29 8.01
CA GLY A 164 -11.54 9.02 9.28
C GLY A 164 -12.82 9.85 9.39
N ASP A 165 -13.19 10.58 8.32
CA ASP A 165 -14.41 11.37 8.28
C ASP A 165 -15.66 10.47 8.28
N ALA A 166 -15.63 9.31 7.62
CA ALA A 166 -16.69 8.32 7.63
C ALA A 166 -16.93 7.78 9.05
N ALA A 167 -15.86 7.44 9.77
CA ALA A 167 -15.94 7.03 11.17
C ALA A 167 -16.52 8.14 12.07
N ALA A 168 -16.04 9.38 11.90
CA ALA A 168 -16.54 10.52 12.66
C ALA A 168 -18.03 10.82 12.36
N ALA A 169 -18.43 10.79 11.08
CA ALA A 169 -19.82 10.98 10.67
C ALA A 169 -20.74 9.89 11.24
N PHE A 170 -20.27 8.63 11.24
CA PHE A 170 -21.00 7.50 11.82
C PHE A 170 -21.18 7.67 13.35
N MET A 171 -20.10 7.95 14.08
CA MET A 171 -20.15 8.13 15.53
C MET A 171 -21.04 9.32 15.93
N ALA A 172 -21.11 10.36 15.09
CA ALA A 172 -22.00 11.52 15.27
C ALA A 172 -23.47 11.24 14.86
N GLY A 173 -23.77 10.05 14.33
CA GLY A 173 -25.12 9.69 13.86
C GLY A 173 -25.59 10.41 12.60
N ARG A 174 -24.67 10.97 11.80
CA ARG A 174 -24.97 11.65 10.52
C ARG A 174 -25.21 10.67 9.38
N VAL A 175 -24.67 9.45 9.50
CA VAL A 175 -24.86 8.31 8.61
C VAL A 175 -25.26 7.08 9.43
N ASP A 176 -25.91 6.10 8.79
CA ASP A 176 -26.44 4.90 9.44
C ASP A 176 -25.37 3.80 9.60
N ALA A 177 -24.38 3.79 8.69
CA ALA A 177 -23.28 2.83 8.65
C ALA A 177 -22.02 3.48 8.07
N ALA A 178 -20.86 2.83 8.27
CA ALA A 178 -19.61 3.24 7.64
C ALA A 178 -18.80 2.01 7.23
N VAL A 179 -18.15 2.07 6.07
CA VAL A 179 -17.13 1.08 5.70
C VAL A 179 -15.76 1.71 5.87
N VAL A 180 -15.01 1.17 6.79
CA VAL A 180 -13.71 1.71 7.21
C VAL A 180 -12.76 0.58 7.56
N TRP A 181 -11.48 0.93 7.74
CA TRP A 181 -10.44 0.02 8.21
C TRP A 181 -9.90 0.44 9.59
N ASN A 182 -9.05 -0.38 10.19
CA ASN A 182 -8.35 0.02 11.40
C ASN A 182 -7.26 1.09 11.07
N PRO A 183 -7.15 2.13 11.93
CA PRO A 183 -7.62 2.21 13.32
C PRO A 183 -9.09 2.63 13.53
N TRP A 184 -9.82 3.03 12.50
CA TRP A 184 -11.15 3.61 12.64
C TRP A 184 -12.21 2.61 13.14
N ILE A 185 -12.10 1.33 12.81
CA ILE A 185 -12.94 0.26 13.38
C ILE A 185 -12.80 0.26 14.91
N ASN A 186 -11.57 0.23 15.41
CA ASN A 186 -11.30 0.24 16.85
C ASN A 186 -11.86 1.51 17.52
N THR A 187 -11.69 2.67 16.89
CA THR A 187 -12.24 3.95 17.36
C THR A 187 -13.76 3.90 17.48
N ILE A 188 -14.47 3.35 16.48
CA ILE A 188 -15.92 3.18 16.52
C ILE A 188 -16.32 2.20 17.64
N GLN A 189 -15.64 1.05 17.76
CA GLN A 189 -15.96 0.03 18.75
C GLN A 189 -15.74 0.54 20.19
N THR A 190 -14.63 1.20 20.46
CA THR A 190 -14.30 1.75 21.79
C THR A 190 -15.25 2.88 22.18
N SER A 191 -15.81 3.62 21.20
CA SER A 191 -16.86 4.61 21.47
C SER A 191 -18.22 3.99 21.86
N GLY A 192 -18.40 2.68 21.72
CA GLY A 192 -19.66 1.99 21.95
C GLY A 192 -20.76 2.30 20.93
N LYS A 193 -20.45 2.98 19.81
CA LYS A 193 -21.44 3.45 18.84
C LYS A 193 -21.79 2.41 17.76
N GLY A 194 -20.89 1.44 17.49
CA GLY A 194 -21.12 0.47 16.43
C GLY A 194 -20.35 -0.83 16.57
N THR A 195 -20.82 -1.81 15.83
CA THR A 195 -20.21 -3.14 15.72
C THR A 195 -20.09 -3.53 14.24
N PRO A 196 -19.15 -4.42 13.87
CA PRO A 196 -19.05 -4.90 12.50
C PRO A 196 -20.23 -5.81 12.14
N LEU A 197 -20.86 -5.55 10.99
CA LEU A 197 -21.84 -6.44 10.34
C LEU A 197 -21.18 -7.38 9.33
N PHE A 198 -20.07 -6.94 8.75
CA PHE A 198 -19.26 -7.68 7.77
C PHE A 198 -17.81 -7.24 7.88
N THR A 199 -16.87 -8.16 7.66
CA THR A 199 -15.44 -7.86 7.73
C THR A 199 -14.68 -8.52 6.60
N SER A 200 -13.41 -8.13 6.41
CA SER A 200 -12.50 -8.79 5.47
C SER A 200 -12.20 -10.26 5.83
N LYS A 201 -12.55 -10.75 7.04
CA LYS A 201 -12.53 -12.19 7.36
C LYS A 201 -13.50 -13.00 6.49
N ASP A 202 -14.58 -12.36 6.06
CA ASP A 202 -15.57 -12.95 5.17
C ASP A 202 -15.09 -13.00 3.71
N LEU A 203 -13.94 -12.35 3.41
CA LEU A 203 -13.31 -12.24 2.10
C LEU A 203 -11.86 -12.76 2.11
N PRO A 204 -11.60 -14.01 2.53
CA PRO A 204 -10.23 -14.47 2.73
C PRO A 204 -9.40 -14.38 1.43
N GLY A 205 -8.25 -13.70 1.52
CA GLY A 205 -7.32 -13.52 0.39
C GLY A 205 -7.74 -12.49 -0.66
N MET A 206 -8.88 -11.81 -0.50
CA MET A 206 -9.40 -10.87 -1.49
C MET A 206 -8.91 -9.42 -1.31
N VAL A 207 -8.22 -9.15 -0.20
CA VAL A 207 -7.74 -7.80 0.14
C VAL A 207 -6.23 -7.84 0.43
N PRO A 208 -5.40 -8.19 -0.58
CA PRO A 208 -3.95 -8.08 -0.43
C PRO A 208 -3.50 -6.63 -0.58
N ASP A 209 -2.56 -6.25 0.28
CA ASP A 209 -1.93 -4.94 0.38
C ASP A 209 -0.53 -4.99 -0.20
N LEU A 210 -0.20 -4.03 -1.05
CA LEU A 210 0.91 -4.11 -1.99
C LEU A 210 1.82 -2.89 -1.90
N LEU A 211 3.08 -3.06 -2.25
CA LEU A 211 3.92 -1.98 -2.73
C LEU A 211 3.84 -1.94 -4.26
N VAL A 212 3.21 -0.89 -4.78
CA VAL A 212 3.03 -0.64 -6.22
C VAL A 212 3.90 0.55 -6.61
N VAL A 213 4.63 0.42 -7.71
CA VAL A 213 5.62 1.43 -8.13
C VAL A 213 5.42 1.84 -9.59
N GLN A 214 5.85 3.04 -9.94
CA GLN A 214 5.95 3.49 -11.31
C GLN A 214 7.00 2.64 -12.05
N GLU A 215 6.68 2.10 -13.23
CA GLU A 215 7.64 1.31 -14.01
C GLU A 215 8.91 2.11 -14.36
N LYS A 216 8.78 3.41 -14.64
CA LYS A 216 9.92 4.30 -14.89
C LYS A 216 10.83 4.44 -13.66
N SER A 217 10.24 4.58 -12.47
CA SER A 217 10.99 4.69 -11.22
C SER A 217 11.66 3.37 -10.86
N LEU A 218 10.97 2.24 -11.08
CA LEU A 218 11.54 0.91 -10.89
C LEU A 218 12.80 0.71 -11.74
N LYS A 219 12.77 1.10 -13.01
CA LYS A 219 13.93 1.02 -13.92
C LYS A 219 15.08 1.91 -13.46
N ALA A 220 14.78 3.14 -13.04
CA ALA A 220 15.79 4.13 -12.66
C ALA A 220 16.41 3.86 -11.27
N LYS A 221 15.62 3.37 -10.31
CA LYS A 221 15.97 3.24 -8.89
C LYS A 221 15.86 1.79 -8.40
N ARG A 222 16.13 0.81 -9.28
CA ARG A 222 15.92 -0.63 -8.98
C ARG A 222 16.65 -1.08 -7.71
N LYS A 223 17.88 -0.58 -7.50
CA LYS A 223 18.69 -0.90 -6.31
C LYS A 223 17.96 -0.54 -5.00
N ASP A 224 17.33 0.64 -4.96
CA ASP A 224 16.59 1.10 -3.78
C ASP A 224 15.37 0.24 -3.54
N PHE A 225 14.62 -0.12 -4.58
CA PHE A 225 13.47 -1.02 -4.47
C PHE A 225 13.84 -2.44 -4.02
N VAL A 226 14.97 -2.99 -4.48
CA VAL A 226 15.52 -4.26 -3.95
C VAL A 226 15.85 -4.12 -2.46
N GLY A 227 16.48 -3.00 -2.07
CA GLY A 227 16.75 -2.67 -0.67
C GLY A 227 15.47 -2.57 0.16
N MET A 228 14.40 -1.97 -0.39
CA MET A 228 13.10 -1.90 0.27
C MET A 228 12.48 -3.29 0.50
N VAL A 229 12.53 -4.18 -0.49
CA VAL A 229 12.02 -5.55 -0.33
C VAL A 229 12.77 -6.29 0.79
N ARG A 230 14.09 -6.13 0.88
CA ARG A 230 14.89 -6.67 2.00
C ARG A 230 14.51 -6.04 3.33
N ALA A 231 14.33 -4.72 3.35
CA ALA A 231 13.92 -3.98 4.54
C ALA A 231 12.54 -4.44 5.04
N TRP A 232 11.62 -4.77 4.13
CA TRP A 232 10.32 -5.33 4.48
C TRP A 232 10.41 -6.64 5.24
N TYR A 233 11.28 -7.54 4.83
CA TYR A 233 11.46 -8.81 5.55
C TYR A 233 12.10 -8.61 6.92
N ASP A 234 12.97 -7.60 7.09
CA ASP A 234 13.43 -7.19 8.42
C ASP A 234 12.28 -6.61 9.27
N VAL A 235 11.37 -5.82 8.66
CA VAL A 235 10.16 -5.31 9.34
C VAL A 235 9.29 -6.46 9.81
N GLU A 236 8.96 -7.41 8.96
CA GLU A 236 8.12 -8.57 9.31
C GLU A 236 8.74 -9.39 10.45
N ALA A 237 10.04 -9.65 10.37
CA ALA A 237 10.77 -10.34 11.43
C ALA A 237 10.77 -9.54 12.75
N PHE A 238 10.90 -8.20 12.67
CA PHE A 238 10.86 -7.33 13.83
C PHE A 238 9.46 -7.25 14.47
N LEU A 239 8.40 -7.15 13.67
CA LEU A 239 7.01 -7.20 14.15
C LEU A 239 6.74 -8.47 14.96
N ARG A 240 7.30 -9.58 14.53
CA ARG A 240 7.16 -10.90 15.18
C ARG A 240 7.98 -11.03 16.46
N SER A 241 9.22 -10.53 16.48
CA SER A 241 10.15 -10.66 17.60
C SER A 241 10.02 -9.56 18.65
N ASN A 242 9.53 -8.38 18.27
CA ASN A 242 9.42 -7.20 19.11
C ASN A 242 8.04 -6.51 18.96
N PRO A 243 6.92 -7.24 19.17
CA PRO A 243 5.59 -6.73 18.85
C PRO A 243 5.23 -5.45 19.63
N ASP A 244 5.66 -5.32 20.88
CA ASP A 244 5.39 -4.14 21.72
C ASP A 244 6.09 -2.88 21.21
N GLU A 245 7.35 -3.01 20.79
CA GLU A 245 8.11 -1.89 20.24
C GLU A 245 7.59 -1.49 18.86
N ALA A 246 7.28 -2.48 18.03
CA ALA A 246 6.67 -2.25 16.73
C ALA A 246 5.33 -1.50 16.85
N ALA A 247 4.45 -1.97 17.74
CA ALA A 247 3.17 -1.30 18.02
C ALA A 247 3.36 0.15 18.51
N LYS A 248 4.35 0.42 19.38
CA LYS A 248 4.66 1.79 19.82
C LYS A 248 5.09 2.70 18.67
N ILE A 249 5.92 2.18 17.75
CA ILE A 249 6.34 2.93 16.58
C ILE A 249 5.15 3.25 15.69
N MET A 250 4.34 2.23 15.36
CA MET A 250 3.23 2.35 14.44
C MET A 250 2.09 3.21 15.01
N ALA A 251 1.74 3.00 16.26
CA ALA A 251 0.71 3.77 16.96
C ALA A 251 1.02 5.28 17.02
N LYS A 252 2.30 5.63 17.23
CA LYS A 252 2.75 7.02 17.23
C LYS A 252 2.50 7.72 15.90
N VAL A 253 2.64 7.01 14.79
CA VAL A 253 2.41 7.56 13.44
C VAL A 253 0.96 7.98 13.25
N VAL A 254 0.02 7.19 13.75
CA VAL A 254 -1.43 7.43 13.62
C VAL A 254 -2.04 8.14 14.83
N GLY A 255 -1.22 8.54 15.81
CA GLY A 255 -1.68 9.28 16.98
C GLY A 255 -2.52 8.44 17.95
N MET A 256 -2.25 7.13 18.08
CA MET A 256 -2.96 6.21 18.97
C MET A 256 -2.11 5.76 20.16
N ASP A 257 -2.78 5.21 21.19
CA ASP A 257 -2.11 4.44 22.23
C ASP A 257 -1.61 3.09 21.67
N ALA A 258 -0.42 2.68 22.10
CA ALA A 258 0.20 1.45 21.60
C ALA A 258 -0.59 0.17 21.97
N LYS A 259 -1.27 0.17 23.15
CA LYS A 259 -2.08 -0.98 23.56
C LYS A 259 -3.32 -1.11 22.70
N ASP A 260 -3.96 0.02 22.35
CA ASP A 260 -5.12 0.03 21.46
C ASP A 260 -4.71 -0.42 20.07
N TYR A 261 -3.52 -0.01 19.60
CA TYR A 261 -2.98 -0.42 18.31
C TYR A 261 -2.72 -1.94 18.25
N GLN A 262 -2.23 -2.55 19.32
CA GLN A 262 -1.98 -3.99 19.40
C GLN A 262 -3.26 -4.83 19.26
N VAL A 263 -4.42 -4.31 19.66
CA VAL A 263 -5.70 -5.06 19.64
C VAL A 263 -6.06 -5.52 18.24
N PHE A 264 -5.79 -4.71 17.23
CA PHE A 264 -6.19 -5.02 15.85
C PHE A 264 -5.06 -5.54 14.94
N LEU A 265 -3.80 -5.46 15.37
CA LEU A 265 -2.68 -5.99 14.58
C LEU A 265 -2.87 -7.44 14.10
N PRO A 266 -3.46 -8.38 14.91
CA PRO A 266 -3.71 -9.75 14.45
C PRO A 266 -4.63 -9.85 13.23
N GLY A 267 -5.40 -8.81 12.92
CA GLY A 267 -6.23 -8.71 11.72
C GLY A 267 -5.45 -8.32 10.45
N THR A 268 -4.14 -8.06 10.56
CA THR A 268 -3.22 -7.80 9.44
C THR A 268 -2.28 -9.00 9.30
N LYS A 269 -2.41 -9.75 8.22
CA LYS A 269 -1.53 -10.91 7.94
C LYS A 269 -0.32 -10.42 7.17
N PHE A 270 0.75 -10.07 7.86
CA PHE A 270 2.02 -9.67 7.26
C PHE A 270 2.66 -10.80 6.45
N PHE A 271 3.21 -10.46 5.29
CA PHE A 271 3.82 -11.42 4.38
C PHE A 271 5.35 -11.41 4.54
N ASP A 272 5.86 -12.57 4.96
CA ASP A 272 7.28 -12.89 4.92
C ASP A 272 7.75 -13.21 3.49
N GLN A 273 9.03 -13.55 3.34
CA GLN A 273 9.60 -13.92 2.06
C GLN A 273 8.90 -15.12 1.40
N LYS A 274 8.55 -16.16 2.19
CA LYS A 274 7.88 -17.37 1.68
C LYS A 274 6.46 -17.05 1.19
N ALA A 275 5.72 -16.25 1.95
CA ALA A 275 4.39 -15.82 1.58
C ALA A 275 4.42 -14.94 0.31
N ASN A 276 5.41 -14.05 0.19
CA ASN A 276 5.61 -13.26 -1.02
C ASN A 276 5.90 -14.14 -2.24
N LEU A 277 6.82 -15.10 -2.17
CA LEU A 277 7.10 -16.01 -3.27
C LEU A 277 5.84 -16.76 -3.73
N LYS A 278 4.98 -17.17 -2.78
CA LYS A 278 3.69 -17.79 -3.11
C LYS A 278 2.73 -16.80 -3.76
N ALA A 279 2.62 -15.58 -3.25
CA ALA A 279 1.74 -14.55 -3.79
C ALA A 279 2.11 -14.14 -5.23
N PHE A 280 3.39 -14.16 -5.56
CA PHE A 280 3.91 -13.94 -6.92
C PHE A 280 3.98 -15.23 -7.77
N GLY A 281 3.31 -16.29 -7.33
CA GLY A 281 3.21 -17.57 -8.02
C GLY A 281 2.36 -17.54 -9.29
N PRO A 282 2.19 -18.70 -9.95
CA PRO A 282 1.49 -18.80 -11.22
C PRO A 282 -0.02 -18.51 -11.09
N ALA A 283 -0.65 -18.13 -12.20
CA ALA A 283 -2.09 -17.88 -12.28
C ALA A 283 -2.97 -19.12 -11.96
N THR A 284 -2.39 -20.32 -11.99
CA THR A 284 -3.06 -21.56 -11.60
C THR A 284 -3.24 -21.71 -10.09
N ASP A 285 -2.50 -20.95 -9.28
CA ASP A 285 -2.73 -20.86 -7.83
C ASP A 285 -3.73 -19.73 -7.52
N PRO A 286 -4.96 -20.04 -7.08
CA PRO A 286 -5.99 -19.03 -6.80
C PRO A 286 -5.62 -18.10 -5.64
N THR A 287 -4.57 -18.43 -4.88
CA THR A 287 -4.06 -17.59 -3.77
C THR A 287 -2.94 -16.66 -4.20
N SER A 288 -2.46 -16.76 -5.47
CA SER A 288 -1.52 -15.80 -6.04
C SER A 288 -2.24 -14.54 -6.53
N LEU A 289 -1.49 -13.44 -6.69
CA LEU A 289 -2.02 -12.20 -7.25
C LEU A 289 -2.62 -12.42 -8.66
N LEU A 290 -1.92 -13.20 -9.50
CA LEU A 290 -2.40 -13.54 -10.85
C LEU A 290 -3.64 -14.44 -10.81
N GLY A 291 -3.70 -15.40 -9.89
CA GLY A 291 -4.83 -16.32 -9.76
C GLY A 291 -6.09 -15.65 -9.21
N ALA A 292 -5.96 -14.71 -8.27
CA ALA A 292 -7.07 -13.93 -7.71
C ALA A 292 -7.57 -12.82 -8.65
N ALA A 293 -6.70 -12.30 -9.50
CA ALA A 293 -6.97 -11.13 -10.34
C ALA A 293 -8.24 -11.23 -11.21
N PRO A 294 -8.53 -12.34 -11.91
CA PRO A 294 -9.74 -12.46 -12.72
C PRO A 294 -11.03 -12.30 -11.91
N THR A 295 -11.08 -12.86 -10.70
CA THR A 295 -12.24 -12.77 -9.81
C THR A 295 -12.47 -11.34 -9.35
N ILE A 296 -11.41 -10.65 -8.88
CA ILE A 296 -11.48 -9.27 -8.41
C ILE A 296 -11.86 -8.34 -9.58
N SER A 297 -11.17 -8.48 -10.72
CA SER A 297 -11.41 -7.65 -11.90
C SER A 297 -12.83 -7.80 -12.45
N LYS A 298 -13.31 -9.04 -12.57
CA LYS A 298 -14.68 -9.29 -13.01
C LYS A 298 -15.68 -8.58 -12.09
N PHE A 299 -15.46 -8.69 -10.78
CA PHE A 299 -16.33 -8.03 -9.80
C PHE A 299 -16.30 -6.50 -9.93
N LEU A 300 -15.11 -5.90 -10.11
CA LEU A 300 -14.96 -4.45 -10.30
C LEU A 300 -15.66 -3.97 -11.58
N LEU A 301 -15.56 -4.74 -12.68
CA LEU A 301 -16.23 -4.44 -13.95
C LEU A 301 -17.76 -4.53 -13.83
N ASP A 302 -18.28 -5.64 -13.26
CA ASP A 302 -19.71 -5.89 -13.12
C ASP A 302 -20.38 -4.80 -12.28
N ASN A 303 -19.67 -4.22 -11.32
CA ASN A 303 -20.16 -3.17 -10.42
C ASN A 303 -19.73 -1.75 -10.82
N LYS A 304 -19.14 -1.57 -12.00
CA LYS A 304 -18.71 -0.26 -12.54
C LYS A 304 -17.68 0.49 -11.66
N LEU A 305 -16.91 -0.25 -10.88
CA LEU A 305 -15.79 0.28 -10.09
C LEU A 305 -14.51 0.39 -10.92
N MET A 306 -14.47 -0.25 -12.07
CA MET A 306 -13.40 -0.19 -13.04
C MET A 306 -13.98 -0.25 -14.46
N GLU A 307 -13.30 0.39 -15.41
CA GLU A 307 -13.58 0.29 -16.84
C GLU A 307 -12.37 -0.29 -17.58
N GLY A 308 -12.63 -1.00 -18.68
CA GLY A 308 -11.59 -1.58 -19.51
C GLY A 308 -11.05 -2.93 -19.01
N LYS A 309 -10.15 -3.53 -19.79
CA LYS A 309 -9.50 -4.80 -19.46
C LYS A 309 -8.09 -4.56 -18.95
N VAL A 310 -7.65 -5.38 -17.99
CA VAL A 310 -6.30 -5.35 -17.43
C VAL A 310 -5.52 -6.56 -17.88
N ASP A 311 -4.30 -6.35 -18.36
CA ASP A 311 -3.28 -7.40 -18.47
C ASP A 311 -2.53 -7.47 -17.14
N PHE A 312 -3.00 -8.33 -16.25
CA PHE A 312 -2.47 -8.45 -14.88
C PHE A 312 -0.98 -8.81 -14.85
N ALA A 313 -0.53 -9.64 -15.84
CA ALA A 313 0.88 -10.04 -15.91
C ALA A 313 1.79 -8.83 -16.16
N LYS A 314 1.32 -7.83 -16.91
CA LYS A 314 2.07 -6.58 -17.08
C LYS A 314 2.12 -5.72 -15.81
N GLY A 315 1.14 -5.84 -14.93
CA GLY A 315 1.06 -5.10 -13.66
C GLY A 315 1.88 -5.69 -12.51
N ILE A 316 2.54 -6.83 -12.71
CA ILE A 316 3.27 -7.56 -11.67
C ILE A 316 4.73 -7.74 -12.08
N ASP A 317 5.66 -7.52 -11.15
CA ASP A 317 7.09 -7.82 -11.31
C ASP A 317 7.62 -8.64 -10.14
N ALA A 318 7.68 -9.96 -10.31
CA ALA A 318 8.19 -10.90 -9.33
C ALA A 318 9.72 -10.89 -9.20
N SER A 319 10.43 -10.18 -10.07
CA SER A 319 11.91 -10.27 -10.16
C SER A 319 12.60 -9.84 -8.87
N LEU A 320 12.05 -8.85 -8.15
CA LEU A 320 12.64 -8.33 -6.93
C LEU A 320 12.51 -9.33 -5.76
N VAL A 321 11.32 -9.89 -5.55
CA VAL A 321 11.10 -10.89 -4.50
C VAL A 321 11.91 -12.16 -4.76
N LYS A 322 12.03 -12.58 -6.02
CA LYS A 322 12.86 -13.71 -6.41
C LYS A 322 14.35 -13.43 -6.19
N GLU A 323 14.85 -12.25 -6.62
CA GLU A 323 16.24 -11.84 -6.43
C GLU A 323 16.61 -11.83 -4.95
N VAL A 324 15.77 -11.25 -4.09
CA VAL A 324 16.01 -11.18 -2.64
C VAL A 324 15.96 -12.57 -2.01
N ALA A 325 15.15 -13.47 -2.53
CA ALA A 325 15.06 -14.86 -2.09
C ALA A 325 16.18 -15.77 -2.65
N GLY A 326 17.00 -15.29 -3.59
CA GLY A 326 18.01 -16.12 -4.26
C GLY A 326 17.41 -17.19 -5.19
N VAL A 327 16.18 -16.96 -5.68
CA VAL A 327 15.45 -17.86 -6.59
C VAL A 327 15.55 -17.31 -8.01
N LYS A 328 15.87 -18.20 -8.98
CA LYS A 328 15.94 -17.86 -10.41
C LYS A 328 14.56 -17.84 -11.07
#